data_08af3d27aee759353e3342868dd243fa
#
_entry.id   08af3d27aee759353e3342868dd243fa
#
_cell.length_a   1.000
_cell.length_b   1.000
_cell.length_c   1.000
_cell.angle_alpha   90.00
_cell.angle_beta   90.00
_cell.angle_gamma   90.00
#
_symmetry.space_group_name_H-M   'P 1'
#
loop_
_entity.id
_entity.type
_entity.pdbx_description
1 polymer ?
#
loop_
_entity_poly.entity_id
_entity_poly.type
_entity_poly.pdbx_seq_one_letter_code
_entity_poly.pdbx_strand_id
1 'polypeptide(L)'
;MFRAALNLFRLWGVSDVQAAKLLDLNGRTYARWKTGDLGRIGRDGKARLSNLIGIHKALRILFRDPGRGYLWIKAPNDAFDGESALAVMLGGDLTDLMRVRRYLDAERGGW
;
A
#
# COMPACT_ATOMS: atom_id res chain seq x y z
N MET A 1 12.08 5.59 4.95
CA MET A 1 11.08 5.02 4.03
C MET A 1 10.26 3.90 4.66
N PHE A 2 10.89 2.89 5.24
CA PHE A 2 10.13 1.79 5.86
C PHE A 2 9.29 2.24 7.06
N ARG A 3 9.79 3.16 7.87
CA ARG A 3 9.02 3.70 8.99
C ARG A 3 7.73 4.36 8.52
N ALA A 4 7.78 5.08 7.40
CA ALA A 4 6.58 5.67 6.79
C ALA A 4 5.60 4.58 6.36
N ALA A 5 6.10 3.47 5.82
CA ALA A 5 5.26 2.33 5.45
C ALA A 5 4.57 1.71 6.67
N LEU A 6 5.29 1.53 7.78
CA LEU A 6 4.69 1.03 9.01
C LEU A 6 3.56 1.94 9.49
N ASN A 7 3.75 3.24 9.38
CA ASN A 7 2.74 4.21 9.78
C ASN A 7 1.49 4.10 8.90
N LEU A 8 1.66 4.01 7.59
CA LEU A 8 0.49 3.88 6.71
C LEU A 8 -0.23 2.55 6.89
N PHE A 9 0.47 1.46 7.16
CA PHE A 9 -0.17 0.18 7.47
C PHE A 9 -1.06 0.27 8.71
N ARG A 10 -0.57 0.97 9.72
CA ARG A 10 -1.36 1.21 10.94
C ARG A 10 -2.61 2.04 10.62
N LEU A 11 -2.45 3.11 9.84
CA LEU A 11 -3.56 3.99 9.47
C LEU A 11 -4.59 3.27 8.58
N TRP A 12 -4.12 2.42 7.68
CA TRP A 12 -5.02 1.65 6.81
C TRP A 12 -5.68 0.49 7.56
N GLY A 13 -5.18 0.14 8.74
CA GLY A 13 -5.72 -0.97 9.50
C GLY A 13 -5.44 -2.33 8.90
N VAL A 14 -4.29 -2.49 8.24
CA VAL A 14 -3.88 -3.79 7.70
C VAL A 14 -3.14 -4.58 8.77
N SER A 15 -3.32 -5.90 8.75
CA SER A 15 -2.64 -6.81 9.67
C SER A 15 -1.19 -7.00 9.27
N ASP A 16 -0.39 -7.58 10.17
CA ASP A 16 1.01 -7.92 9.86
C ASP A 16 1.10 -8.92 8.71
N VAL A 17 0.18 -9.87 8.64
CA VAL A 17 0.12 -10.85 7.54
C VAL A 17 -0.13 -10.12 6.21
N GLN A 18 -1.07 -9.20 6.20
CA GLN A 18 -1.38 -8.41 5.00
C GLN A 18 -0.21 -7.50 4.61
N ALA A 19 0.39 -6.83 5.58
CA ALA A 19 1.53 -5.96 5.33
C ALA A 19 2.71 -6.72 4.72
N ALA A 20 3.00 -7.90 5.26
CA ALA A 20 4.04 -8.77 4.70
C ALA A 20 3.74 -9.13 3.24
N LYS A 21 2.49 -9.41 2.93
CA LYS A 21 2.05 -9.71 1.56
C LYS A 21 2.25 -8.53 0.61
N LEU A 22 1.91 -7.33 1.07
CA LEU A 22 2.10 -6.11 0.27
C LEU A 22 3.57 -5.87 -0.06
N LEU A 23 4.48 -6.30 0.82
CA LEU A 23 5.93 -6.16 0.64
C LEU A 23 6.57 -7.40 0.03
N ASP A 24 5.80 -8.45 -0.22
CA ASP A 24 6.28 -9.75 -0.71
C ASP A 24 7.35 -10.33 0.21
N LEU A 25 7.09 -10.29 1.51
CA LEU A 25 7.96 -10.84 2.54
C LEU A 25 7.26 -11.98 3.26
N ASN A 26 8.05 -12.96 3.73
CA ASN A 26 7.51 -13.90 4.69
C ASN A 26 7.38 -13.22 6.07
N GLY A 27 6.58 -13.83 6.96
CA GLY A 27 6.29 -13.22 8.26
C GLY A 27 7.52 -13.02 9.12
N ARG A 28 8.51 -13.92 9.04
CA ARG A 28 9.76 -13.81 9.80
C ARG A 28 10.57 -12.60 9.36
N THR A 29 10.72 -12.41 8.06
CA THR A 29 11.45 -11.27 7.52
C THR A 29 10.74 -9.97 7.87
N TYR A 30 9.41 -9.93 7.74
CA TYR A 30 8.64 -8.74 8.09
C TYR A 30 8.79 -8.39 9.58
N ALA A 31 8.71 -9.41 10.46
CA ALA A 31 8.89 -9.20 11.90
C ALA A 31 10.28 -8.62 12.20
N ARG A 32 11.31 -9.11 11.52
CA ARG A 32 12.67 -8.59 11.66
C ARG A 32 12.76 -7.13 11.20
N TRP A 33 12.14 -6.79 10.08
CA TRP A 33 12.11 -5.42 9.57
C TRP A 33 11.44 -4.47 10.58
N LYS A 34 10.39 -4.93 11.24
CA LYS A 34 9.69 -4.11 12.24
C LYS A 34 10.57 -3.75 13.43
N THR A 35 11.57 -4.55 13.74
CA THR A 35 12.52 -4.25 14.82
C THR A 35 13.63 -3.28 14.40
N GLY A 36 13.63 -2.86 13.13
CA GLY A 36 14.64 -1.95 12.59
C GLY A 36 15.77 -2.66 11.86
N ASP A 37 15.80 -3.98 11.87
CA ASP A 37 16.80 -4.76 11.14
C ASP A 37 16.31 -5.04 9.73
N LEU A 38 16.55 -4.07 8.85
CA LEU A 38 16.09 -4.16 7.46
C LEU A 38 17.06 -4.93 6.58
N GLY A 39 18.31 -5.00 6.98
CA GLY A 39 19.34 -5.52 6.12
C GLY A 39 19.36 -4.75 4.79
N ARG A 40 19.59 -5.48 3.71
CA ARG A 40 19.64 -4.88 2.38
C ARG A 40 18.27 -5.01 1.71
N ILE A 41 17.64 -3.88 1.41
CA ILE A 41 16.38 -3.86 0.69
C ILE A 41 16.70 -3.87 -0.82
N GLY A 42 16.20 -4.88 -1.53
CA GLY A 42 16.41 -5.00 -2.95
C GLY A 42 15.53 -4.06 -3.77
N ARG A 43 15.70 -4.11 -5.09
CA ARG A 43 14.97 -3.25 -6.01
C ARG A 43 13.46 -3.43 -5.90
N ASP A 44 12.99 -4.66 -5.83
CA ASP A 44 11.55 -4.95 -5.71
C ASP A 44 10.98 -4.37 -4.41
N GLY A 45 11.65 -4.57 -3.29
CA GLY A 45 11.21 -4.03 -2.02
C GLY A 45 11.12 -2.51 -2.02
N LYS A 46 12.12 -1.86 -2.61
CA LYS A 46 12.11 -0.40 -2.75
C LYS A 46 10.95 0.09 -3.63
N ALA A 47 10.67 -0.62 -4.73
CA ALA A 47 9.57 -0.27 -5.62
C ALA A 47 8.23 -0.43 -4.92
N ARG A 48 8.05 -1.49 -4.12
CA ARG A 48 6.82 -1.71 -3.36
C ARG A 48 6.62 -0.60 -2.32
N LEU A 49 7.65 -0.28 -1.56
CA LEU A 49 7.59 0.80 -0.58
C LEU A 49 7.23 2.13 -1.26
N SER A 50 7.87 2.44 -2.37
CA SER A 50 7.62 3.66 -3.11
C SER A 50 6.17 3.75 -3.60
N ASN A 51 5.63 2.66 -4.13
CA ASN A 51 4.24 2.63 -4.60
C ASN A 51 3.25 2.77 -3.44
N LEU A 52 3.49 2.09 -2.33
CA LEU A 52 2.62 2.19 -1.15
C LEU A 52 2.59 3.63 -0.61
N ILE A 53 3.76 4.26 -0.51
CA ILE A 53 3.85 5.66 -0.07
C ILE A 53 3.16 6.59 -1.06
N GLY A 54 3.33 6.34 -2.36
CA GLY A 54 2.65 7.11 -3.41
C GLY A 54 1.13 6.98 -3.34
N ILE A 55 0.62 5.78 -3.09
CA ILE A 55 -0.80 5.54 -2.89
C ILE A 55 -1.31 6.33 -1.67
N HIS A 56 -0.58 6.26 -0.56
CA HIS A 56 -0.96 6.99 0.65
C HIS A 56 -1.02 8.50 0.42
N LYS A 57 -0.01 9.04 -0.26
CA LYS A 57 0.01 10.47 -0.61
C LYS A 57 -1.16 10.86 -1.49
N ALA A 58 -1.49 10.03 -2.48
CA ALA A 58 -2.63 10.27 -3.36
C ALA A 58 -3.94 10.32 -2.57
N LEU A 59 -4.12 9.40 -1.63
CA LEU A 59 -5.31 9.39 -0.78
C LEU A 59 -5.41 10.68 0.06
N ARG A 60 -4.28 11.16 0.59
CA ARG A 60 -4.25 12.39 1.38
C ARG A 60 -4.59 13.63 0.54
N ILE A 61 -4.31 13.58 -0.75
CA ILE A 61 -4.65 14.66 -1.67
C ILE A 61 -6.11 14.60 -2.09
N LEU A 62 -6.60 13.38 -2.41
CA LEU A 62 -7.96 13.19 -2.91
C LEU A 62 -9.04 13.34 -1.84
N PHE A 63 -8.74 12.94 -0.62
CA PHE A 63 -9.70 12.97 0.48
C PHE A 63 -9.32 14.02 1.50
N ARG A 64 -10.20 14.99 1.70
CA ARG A 64 -9.99 16.03 2.70
C ARG A 64 -9.95 15.44 4.11
N ASP A 65 -10.83 14.49 4.38
CA ASP A 65 -10.84 13.70 5.62
C ASP A 65 -10.00 12.44 5.40
N PRO A 66 -8.84 12.28 6.07
CA PRO A 66 -7.99 11.11 5.89
C PRO A 66 -8.72 9.78 6.15
N GLY A 67 -9.64 9.76 7.11
CA GLY A 67 -10.40 8.56 7.43
C GLY A 67 -11.23 8.05 6.26
N ARG A 68 -11.74 8.94 5.42
CA ARG A 68 -12.47 8.56 4.21
C ARG A 68 -11.56 7.87 3.21
N GLY A 69 -10.32 8.32 3.08
CA GLY A 69 -9.33 7.66 2.22
C GLY A 69 -9.04 6.25 2.70
N TYR A 70 -8.93 6.06 4.00
CA TYR A 70 -8.66 4.73 4.56
C TYR A 70 -9.86 3.80 4.40
N LEU A 71 -11.07 4.32 4.51
CA LEU A 71 -12.29 3.55 4.21
C LEU A 71 -12.36 3.18 2.73
N TRP A 72 -11.97 4.10 1.85
CA TRP A 72 -11.96 3.85 0.41
C TRP A 72 -11.12 2.63 0.03
N ILE A 73 -9.97 2.46 0.69
CA ILE A 73 -9.06 1.33 0.40
C ILE A 73 -9.78 -0.01 0.58
N LYS A 74 -10.70 -0.09 1.55
CA LYS A 74 -11.39 -1.35 1.91
C LYS A 74 -12.77 -1.49 1.27
N ALA A 75 -13.29 -0.45 0.64
CA ALA A 75 -14.61 -0.47 0.05
C ALA A 75 -14.58 -1.12 -1.33
N PRO A 76 -15.63 -1.87 -1.70
CA PRO A 76 -15.76 -2.38 -3.07
C PRO A 76 -15.73 -1.24 -4.08
N ASN A 77 -15.13 -1.47 -5.24
CA ASN A 77 -14.92 -0.43 -6.23
C ASN A 77 -15.11 -1.00 -7.64
N ASP A 78 -15.97 -0.38 -8.41
CA ASP A 78 -16.26 -0.82 -9.77
C ASP A 78 -15.02 -0.74 -10.67
N ALA A 79 -14.11 0.20 -10.40
CA ALA A 79 -12.86 0.31 -11.16
C ALA A 79 -11.98 -0.93 -11.00
N PHE A 80 -12.21 -1.74 -9.98
CA PHE A 80 -11.49 -2.98 -9.70
C PHE A 80 -12.42 -4.18 -9.74
N ASP A 81 -13.41 -4.16 -10.63
CA ASP A 81 -14.36 -5.25 -10.85
C ASP A 81 -15.12 -5.65 -9.58
N GLY A 82 -15.44 -4.68 -8.73
CA GLY A 82 -16.16 -4.89 -7.49
C GLY A 82 -15.28 -5.25 -6.31
N GLU A 83 -13.99 -5.45 -6.51
CA GLU A 83 -13.06 -5.69 -5.41
C GLU A 83 -12.61 -4.37 -4.77
N SER A 84 -12.12 -4.44 -3.54
CA SER A 84 -11.51 -3.27 -2.92
C SER A 84 -10.10 -3.05 -3.46
N ALA A 85 -9.61 -1.81 -3.35
CA ALA A 85 -8.22 -1.52 -3.68
C ALA A 85 -7.26 -2.40 -2.87
N LEU A 86 -7.56 -2.62 -1.59
CA LEU A 86 -6.74 -3.48 -0.74
C LEU A 86 -6.72 -4.91 -1.27
N ALA A 87 -7.87 -5.45 -1.68
CA ALA A 87 -7.94 -6.81 -2.24
C ALA A 87 -7.07 -6.93 -3.49
N VAL A 88 -7.09 -5.92 -4.37
CA VAL A 88 -6.22 -5.90 -5.55
C VAL A 88 -4.74 -5.93 -5.13
N MET A 89 -4.36 -5.08 -4.19
CA MET A 89 -2.96 -5.00 -3.72
C MET A 89 -2.50 -6.30 -3.05
N LEU A 90 -3.41 -7.01 -2.39
CA LEU A 90 -3.10 -8.29 -1.73
C LEU A 90 -2.92 -9.43 -2.72
N GLY A 91 -3.10 -9.20 -4.01
CA GLY A 91 -2.69 -10.15 -5.05
C GLY A 91 -1.20 -10.46 -5.00
N GLY A 92 -0.41 -9.54 -4.45
CA GLY A 92 0.98 -9.79 -4.09
C GLY A 92 2.00 -9.39 -5.15
N ASP A 93 1.57 -9.03 -6.34
CA ASP A 93 2.48 -8.60 -7.40
C ASP A 93 2.73 -7.09 -7.31
N LEU A 94 3.93 -6.67 -7.69
CA LEU A 94 4.24 -5.25 -7.79
C LEU A 94 3.25 -4.54 -8.72
N THR A 95 2.85 -5.19 -9.81
CA THR A 95 1.89 -4.63 -10.77
C THR A 95 0.52 -4.38 -10.14
N ASP A 96 0.15 -5.14 -9.11
CA ASP A 96 -1.11 -4.90 -8.38
C ASP A 96 -1.06 -3.59 -7.63
N LEU A 97 0.07 -3.28 -6.99
CA LEU A 97 0.28 -1.99 -6.34
C LEU A 97 0.28 -0.85 -7.36
N MET A 98 0.94 -1.06 -8.48
CA MET A 98 1.01 -0.06 -9.55
C MET A 98 -0.37 0.22 -10.14
N ARG A 99 -1.21 -0.80 -10.27
CA ARG A 99 -2.58 -0.64 -10.77
C ARG A 99 -3.39 0.33 -9.89
N VAL A 100 -3.33 0.16 -8.58
CA VAL A 100 -4.03 1.05 -7.65
C VAL A 100 -3.44 2.45 -7.70
N ARG A 101 -2.11 2.56 -7.73
CA ARG A 101 -1.46 3.85 -7.80
C ARG A 101 -1.82 4.62 -9.07
N ARG A 102 -1.83 3.96 -10.21
CA ARG A 102 -2.20 4.59 -11.50
C ARG A 102 -3.63 5.09 -11.47
N TYR A 103 -4.54 4.30 -10.89
CA TYR A 103 -5.93 4.72 -10.76
C TYR A 103 -6.04 6.01 -9.93
N LEU A 104 -5.38 6.05 -8.79
CA LEU A 104 -5.41 7.22 -7.91
C LEU A 104 -4.73 8.44 -8.55
N ASP A 105 -3.62 8.23 -9.24
CA ASP A 105 -2.92 9.32 -9.93
C ASP A 105 -3.80 9.92 -11.05
N ALA A 106 -4.53 9.08 -11.76
CA ALA A 106 -5.48 9.55 -12.79
C ALA A 106 -6.61 10.36 -12.15
N GLU A 107 -7.12 9.92 -11.00
CA GLU A 107 -8.18 10.66 -10.28
C GLU A 107 -7.71 12.01 -9.79
N ARG A 108 -6.41 12.17 -9.50
CA ARG A 108 -5.80 13.45 -9.14
C ARG A 108 -5.60 14.37 -10.34
N GLY A 109 -5.78 13.86 -11.58
CA GLY A 109 -5.35 14.56 -12.77
C GLY A 109 -3.84 14.65 -12.88
N GLY A 110 -3.12 13.73 -12.23
CA GLY A 110 -1.68 13.77 -12.05
C GLY A 110 -0.90 13.07 -13.13
N TRP A 111 -0.95 13.58 -14.30
CA TRP A 111 -0.12 13.10 -15.41
C TRP A 111 1.00 14.05 -15.74
#